data_8de5085afd4a1f7f8531f38b0aa5572f
#
_entry.id   8de5085afd4a1f7f8531f38b0aa5572f
#
_cell.length_a   1.000
_cell.length_b   1.000
_cell.length_c   1.000
_cell.angle_alpha   90.00
_cell.angle_beta   90.00
_cell.angle_gamma   90.00
#
_symmetry.space_group_name_H-M   'P 1'
#
loop_
_entity.id
_entity.type
_entity.pdbx_description
1 polymer ?
#
loop_
_entity_poly.entity_id
_entity_poly.type
_entity_poly.pdbx_seq_one_letter_code
_entity_poly.pdbx_strand_id
1 'polypeptide(L)'
;METNILMESGTNELEVLEFIVGGNHYGINVAKIKEIVPYSKVTPVPNSHPCVEGVFMPRDLMITIVDLAKVIKCAPSKDMFIITNFNKLNVAFHVASVVGIHRVSWTDIIKPDSTISSADSGIATGVVKINGQLIIILDFERIVSDISPETGLKVSDIEKLEGRTKNEAHIVIAEDSPLLMKLISDSLIKSGYDNLTLCANGQEAWENLVALKDSEDAQMDVACV
;
A
#
# COMPACT_ATOMS: atom_id res chain seq x y z
N MET A 1 19.57 -27.42 -17.31
CA MET A 1 19.80 -26.06 -17.79
C MET A 1 18.96 -25.14 -16.95
N GLU A 2 19.56 -24.58 -15.95
CA GLU A 2 18.87 -23.64 -15.03
C GLU A 2 18.58 -22.35 -15.78
N THR A 3 17.34 -21.97 -15.88
CA THR A 3 16.90 -20.70 -16.49
C THR A 3 17.11 -19.57 -15.47
N ASN A 4 18.32 -19.03 -15.47
CA ASN A 4 18.73 -17.86 -14.69
C ASN A 4 18.36 -16.56 -15.44
N ILE A 5 17.11 -16.42 -15.93
CA ILE A 5 16.72 -15.29 -16.81
C ILE A 5 15.97 -14.15 -16.07
N LEU A 6 15.68 -14.32 -14.78
CA LEU A 6 14.88 -13.33 -14.04
C LEU A 6 15.65 -12.51 -12.99
N MET A 7 16.98 -12.64 -12.92
CA MET A 7 17.79 -11.89 -11.94
C MET A 7 18.59 -10.70 -12.51
N GLU A 8 18.48 -10.36 -13.79
CA GLU A 8 19.29 -9.29 -14.40
C GLU A 8 18.55 -7.97 -14.66
N SER A 9 17.30 -7.81 -14.27
CA SER A 9 16.59 -6.54 -14.50
C SER A 9 15.95 -5.91 -13.24
N GLY A 10 16.26 -6.39 -12.06
CA GLY A 10 15.91 -5.73 -10.81
C GLY A 10 17.17 -5.18 -10.15
N THR A 11 17.42 -3.88 -10.24
CA THR A 11 18.35 -3.25 -9.31
C THR A 11 17.83 -3.56 -7.92
N ASN A 12 18.65 -4.25 -7.09
CA ASN A 12 18.33 -4.56 -5.70
C ASN A 12 18.34 -3.28 -4.84
N GLU A 13 17.84 -2.17 -5.42
CA GLU A 13 17.90 -0.83 -4.89
C GLU A 13 16.50 -0.22 -4.85
N LEU A 14 16.25 0.54 -3.80
CA LEU A 14 15.07 1.37 -3.60
C LEU A 14 15.45 2.84 -3.69
N GLU A 15 14.72 3.65 -4.44
CA GLU A 15 14.84 5.10 -4.40
C GLU A 15 13.92 5.66 -3.30
N VAL A 16 14.53 6.28 -2.30
CA VAL A 16 13.85 6.86 -1.14
C VAL A 16 13.96 8.38 -1.17
N LEU A 17 12.84 9.07 -1.16
CA LEU A 17 12.80 10.50 -0.90
C LEU A 17 12.90 10.74 0.60
N GLU A 18 13.95 11.45 1.02
CA GLU A 18 14.12 11.92 2.39
C GLU A 18 13.40 13.24 2.61
N PHE A 19 12.64 13.33 3.68
CA PHE A 19 11.91 14.52 4.08
C PHE A 19 11.91 14.67 5.61
N ILE A 20 11.59 15.88 6.10
CA ILE A 20 11.61 16.22 7.52
C ILE A 20 10.21 16.50 8.03
N VAL A 21 9.87 15.93 9.19
CA VAL A 21 8.68 16.25 9.97
C VAL A 21 9.05 16.30 11.45
N GLY A 22 8.69 17.36 12.15
CA GLY A 22 8.99 17.53 13.57
C GLY A 22 10.48 17.46 13.92
N GLY A 23 11.36 17.83 12.97
CA GLY A 23 12.81 17.79 13.15
C GLY A 23 13.45 16.40 12.94
N ASN A 24 12.66 15.35 12.66
CA ASN A 24 13.17 14.01 12.38
C ASN A 24 13.12 13.70 10.88
N HIS A 25 13.96 12.76 10.46
CA HIS A 25 14.13 12.34 9.07
C HIS A 25 13.30 11.10 8.77
N TYR A 26 12.50 11.20 7.71
CA TYR A 26 11.63 10.14 7.23
C TYR A 26 11.86 9.90 5.75
N GLY A 27 11.43 8.75 5.27
CA GLY A 27 11.55 8.34 3.87
C GLY A 27 10.25 7.81 3.29
N ILE A 28 10.06 8.04 2.00
CA ILE A 28 9.01 7.41 1.18
C ILE A 28 9.64 6.88 -0.11
N ASN A 29 9.15 5.74 -0.61
CA ASN A 29 9.52 5.23 -1.92
C ASN A 29 9.12 6.23 -3.02
N VAL A 30 10.09 6.65 -3.83
CA VAL A 30 9.90 7.61 -4.93
C VAL A 30 8.84 7.13 -5.93
N ALA A 31 8.73 5.83 -6.16
CA ALA A 31 7.74 5.25 -7.07
C ALA A 31 6.27 5.57 -6.67
N LYS A 32 6.02 5.95 -5.42
CA LYS A 32 4.69 6.36 -4.91
C LYS A 32 4.42 7.85 -5.08
N ILE A 33 5.42 8.65 -5.43
CA ILE A 33 5.35 10.11 -5.50
C ILE A 33 4.95 10.53 -6.92
N LYS A 34 3.97 11.39 -7.00
CA LYS A 34 3.55 12.02 -8.24
C LYS A 34 4.22 13.38 -8.44
N GLU A 35 4.23 14.20 -7.41
CA GLU A 35 4.73 15.57 -7.47
C GLU A 35 5.09 16.07 -6.07
N ILE A 36 6.04 17.03 -5.98
CA ILE A 36 6.38 17.74 -4.75
C ILE A 36 6.15 19.21 -5.03
N VAL A 37 5.32 19.87 -4.22
CA VAL A 37 4.98 21.27 -4.42
C VAL A 37 5.10 22.06 -3.12
N PRO A 38 5.39 23.39 -3.18
CA PRO A 38 5.33 24.24 -2.00
C PRO A 38 3.93 24.25 -1.39
N TYR A 39 3.89 24.56 -0.09
CA TYR A 39 2.62 24.78 0.61
C TYR A 39 1.70 25.74 -0.16
N SER A 40 0.45 25.43 -0.20
CA SER A 40 -0.61 26.29 -0.69
C SER A 40 -1.80 26.26 0.26
N LYS A 41 -2.66 27.25 0.16
CA LYS A 41 -3.82 27.39 1.04
C LYS A 41 -4.72 26.15 0.93
N VAL A 42 -4.95 25.51 2.08
CA VAL A 42 -5.86 24.35 2.23
C VAL A 42 -7.23 24.84 2.66
N THR A 43 -8.27 24.28 2.07
CA THR A 43 -9.66 24.51 2.49
C THR A 43 -10.07 23.42 3.48
N PRO A 44 -10.34 23.73 4.74
CA PRO A 44 -10.77 22.74 5.73
C PRO A 44 -12.09 22.08 5.34
N VAL A 45 -12.20 20.77 5.60
CA VAL A 45 -13.42 20.00 5.40
C VAL A 45 -14.07 19.72 6.76
N PRO A 46 -15.32 20.13 7.00
CA PRO A 46 -16.02 19.83 8.25
C PRO A 46 -16.14 18.33 8.49
N ASN A 47 -16.02 17.92 9.76
CA ASN A 47 -16.14 16.52 10.19
C ASN A 47 -15.16 15.53 9.52
N SER A 48 -14.05 16.03 8.98
CA SER A 48 -12.97 15.16 8.46
C SER A 48 -12.20 14.48 9.59
N HIS A 49 -11.42 13.44 9.23
CA HIS A 49 -10.53 12.78 10.18
C HIS A 49 -9.53 13.80 10.81
N PRO A 50 -9.17 13.69 12.10
CA PRO A 50 -8.27 14.65 12.78
C PRO A 50 -6.93 14.89 12.09
N CYS A 51 -6.40 13.91 11.38
CA CYS A 51 -5.17 14.01 10.61
C CYS A 51 -5.37 14.65 9.22
N VAL A 52 -6.62 14.83 8.74
CA VAL A 52 -6.91 15.53 7.49
C VAL A 52 -6.93 17.04 7.76
N GLU A 53 -6.11 17.79 7.03
CA GLU A 53 -6.07 19.24 7.13
C GLU A 53 -7.19 19.89 6.30
N GLY A 54 -7.55 19.24 5.19
CA GLY A 54 -8.56 19.74 4.27
C GLY A 54 -8.31 19.27 2.84
N VAL A 55 -8.72 20.08 1.89
CA VAL A 55 -8.54 19.83 0.45
C VAL A 55 -7.80 21.00 -0.20
N PHE A 56 -7.00 20.66 -1.21
CA PHE A 56 -6.29 21.56 -2.10
C PHE A 56 -6.66 21.21 -3.55
N MET A 57 -6.90 22.19 -4.39
CA MET A 57 -7.35 21.97 -5.76
C MET A 57 -6.45 22.66 -6.77
N PRO A 58 -5.29 22.08 -7.11
CA PRO A 58 -4.49 22.57 -8.22
C PRO A 58 -5.09 22.07 -9.55
N ARG A 59 -5.28 22.97 -10.50
CA ARG A 59 -5.68 22.61 -11.88
C ARG A 59 -6.90 21.66 -11.96
N ASP A 60 -7.97 21.96 -11.23
CA ASP A 60 -9.23 21.20 -11.20
C ASP A 60 -9.13 19.77 -10.63
N LEU A 61 -8.01 19.39 -10.03
CA LEU A 61 -7.83 18.13 -9.35
C LEU A 61 -7.96 18.32 -7.83
N MET A 62 -8.99 17.72 -7.23
CA MET A 62 -9.15 17.75 -5.78
C MET A 62 -8.17 16.77 -5.12
N ILE A 63 -7.37 17.26 -4.19
CA ILE A 63 -6.37 16.50 -3.45
C ILE A 63 -6.65 16.65 -1.95
N THR A 64 -6.78 15.53 -1.25
CA THR A 64 -6.90 15.52 0.21
C THR A 64 -5.54 15.75 0.84
N ILE A 65 -5.45 16.67 1.80
CA ILE A 65 -4.21 16.97 2.52
C ILE A 65 -4.20 16.30 3.88
N VAL A 66 -3.21 15.45 4.10
CA VAL A 66 -2.94 14.79 5.37
C VAL A 66 -1.80 15.50 6.09
N ASP A 67 -2.04 15.94 7.31
CA ASP A 67 -1.03 16.51 8.21
C ASP A 67 -0.19 15.37 8.80
N LEU A 68 0.98 15.13 8.22
CA LEU A 68 1.84 14.01 8.63
C LEU A 68 2.36 14.20 10.07
N ALA A 69 2.54 15.43 10.53
CA ALA A 69 2.94 15.71 11.90
C ALA A 69 1.88 15.22 12.92
N LYS A 70 0.60 15.32 12.58
CA LYS A 70 -0.47 14.77 13.41
C LYS A 70 -0.49 13.24 13.37
N VAL A 71 -0.23 12.62 12.22
CA VAL A 71 -0.17 11.16 12.09
C VAL A 71 0.92 10.59 13.00
N ILE A 72 2.12 11.16 12.95
CA ILE A 72 3.27 10.68 13.75
C ILE A 72 3.37 11.35 15.13
N LYS A 73 2.39 12.18 15.50
CA LYS A 73 2.25 12.84 16.81
C LYS A 73 3.49 13.68 17.19
N CYS A 74 3.97 14.49 16.27
CA CYS A 74 5.08 15.40 16.50
C CYS A 74 4.69 16.89 16.32
N ALA A 75 5.63 17.78 16.58
CA ALA A 75 5.40 19.21 16.42
C ALA A 75 5.10 19.58 14.95
N PRO A 76 4.11 20.44 14.69
CA PRO A 76 3.76 20.85 13.34
C PRO A 76 4.86 21.70 12.73
N SER A 77 5.25 21.36 11.50
CA SER A 77 6.10 22.20 10.65
C SER A 77 5.66 21.95 9.21
N LYS A 78 5.39 22.99 8.44
CA LYS A 78 4.52 22.88 7.28
C LYS A 78 4.98 23.83 6.17
N ASP A 79 5.76 23.34 5.22
CA ASP A 79 6.23 24.14 4.08
C ASP A 79 6.05 23.47 2.72
N MET A 80 5.83 22.15 2.67
CA MET A 80 5.81 21.39 1.43
C MET A 80 4.69 20.32 1.42
N PHE A 81 4.18 20.03 0.22
CA PHE A 81 3.30 18.89 -0.03
C PHE A 81 4.02 17.82 -0.85
N ILE A 82 3.98 16.58 -0.40
CA ILE A 82 4.34 15.40 -1.18
C ILE A 82 3.04 14.79 -1.69
N ILE A 83 2.77 14.96 -2.99
CA ILE A 83 1.56 14.45 -3.65
C ILE A 83 1.81 13.03 -4.11
N THR A 84 0.92 12.13 -3.72
CA THR A 84 0.96 10.70 -4.02
C THR A 84 -0.33 10.26 -4.72
N ASN A 85 -0.29 9.11 -5.38
CA ASN A 85 -1.48 8.49 -5.93
C ASN A 85 -1.54 7.03 -5.49
N PHE A 86 -2.55 6.69 -4.70
CA PHE A 86 -2.82 5.33 -4.24
C PHE A 86 -4.20 4.91 -4.76
N ASN A 87 -4.24 3.87 -5.59
CA ASN A 87 -5.50 3.30 -6.10
C ASN A 87 -6.47 4.36 -6.67
N LYS A 88 -5.94 5.30 -7.46
CA LYS A 88 -6.67 6.45 -8.06
C LYS A 88 -7.07 7.54 -7.05
N LEU A 89 -6.72 7.39 -5.77
CA LEU A 89 -6.91 8.43 -4.77
C LEU A 89 -5.71 9.37 -4.75
N ASN A 90 -5.93 10.67 -4.98
CA ASN A 90 -4.88 11.68 -4.88
C ASN A 90 -4.85 12.20 -3.44
N VAL A 91 -3.74 11.96 -2.77
CA VAL A 91 -3.48 12.41 -1.39
C VAL A 91 -2.16 13.14 -1.36
N ALA A 92 -2.10 14.24 -0.63
CA ALA A 92 -0.86 14.92 -0.36
C ALA A 92 -0.55 14.91 1.14
N PHE A 93 0.71 14.71 1.45
CA PHE A 93 1.22 14.71 2.83
C PHE A 93 1.94 16.02 3.11
N HIS A 94 1.51 16.70 4.15
CA HIS A 94 2.10 17.95 4.59
C HIS A 94 3.33 17.65 5.44
N VAL A 95 4.50 18.14 5.00
CA VAL A 95 5.82 17.95 5.62
C VAL A 95 6.54 19.28 5.81
N ALA A 96 7.59 19.31 6.63
CA ALA A 96 8.38 20.51 6.85
C ALA A 96 9.23 20.87 5.64
N SER A 97 9.98 19.91 5.14
CA SER A 97 10.88 20.11 4.01
C SER A 97 11.23 18.76 3.36
N VAL A 98 11.70 18.84 2.13
CA VAL A 98 12.27 17.73 1.39
C VAL A 98 13.78 17.93 1.33
N VAL A 99 14.54 16.87 1.62
CA VAL A 99 16.01 16.88 1.65
C VAL A 99 16.59 16.43 0.31
N GLY A 100 16.16 15.26 -0.19
CA GLY A 100 16.68 14.71 -1.44
C GLY A 100 16.28 13.26 -1.66
N ILE A 101 16.73 12.70 -2.78
CA ILE A 101 16.50 11.30 -3.14
C ILE A 101 17.79 10.51 -2.92
N HIS A 102 17.66 9.37 -2.28
CA HIS A 102 18.75 8.43 -2.02
C HIS A 102 18.45 7.08 -2.66
N ARG A 103 19.47 6.46 -3.22
CA ARG A 103 19.43 5.05 -3.63
C ARG A 103 19.96 4.21 -2.48
N VAL A 104 19.17 3.26 -2.04
CA VAL A 104 19.50 2.37 -0.92
C VAL A 104 19.28 0.92 -1.34
N SER A 105 20.20 0.04 -0.95
CA SER A 105 19.99 -1.39 -1.14
C SER A 105 18.92 -1.91 -0.19
N TRP A 106 18.10 -2.84 -0.65
CA TRP A 106 17.16 -3.55 0.22
C TRP A 106 17.84 -4.24 1.40
N THR A 107 19.12 -4.62 1.24
CA THR A 107 19.92 -5.22 2.30
C THR A 107 20.29 -4.24 3.42
N ASP A 108 20.28 -2.95 3.14
CA ASP A 108 20.62 -1.90 4.10
C ASP A 108 19.40 -1.41 4.90
N ILE A 109 18.20 -1.85 4.49
CA ILE A 109 16.96 -1.52 5.18
C ILE A 109 16.72 -2.52 6.31
N ILE A 110 16.81 -2.04 7.53
CA ILE A 110 16.55 -2.81 8.74
C ILE A 110 15.04 -2.77 9.01
N LYS A 111 14.41 -3.94 9.10
CA LYS A 111 13.01 -4.01 9.53
C LYS A 111 12.92 -3.65 11.01
N PRO A 112 11.97 -2.78 11.41
CA PRO A 112 11.72 -2.51 12.82
C PRO A 112 11.35 -3.82 13.52
N ASP A 113 11.96 -4.08 14.69
CA ASP A 113 11.53 -5.21 15.49
C ASP A 113 10.18 -4.92 16.20
N SER A 114 9.56 -5.95 16.77
CA SER A 114 8.25 -5.85 17.42
C SER A 114 8.19 -4.91 18.63
N THR A 115 9.33 -4.45 19.13
CA THR A 115 9.42 -3.48 20.24
C THR A 115 9.24 -2.04 19.75
N ILE A 116 9.54 -1.77 18.48
CA ILE A 116 9.42 -0.44 17.85
C ILE A 116 8.09 -0.32 17.08
N SER A 117 7.63 -1.40 16.48
CA SER A 117 6.32 -1.49 15.86
C SER A 117 5.39 -2.28 16.78
N SER A 118 4.59 -1.58 17.60
CA SER A 118 3.43 -2.23 18.20
C SER A 118 2.60 -2.87 17.09
N ALA A 119 2.28 -4.16 17.20
CA ALA A 119 1.76 -5.03 16.15
C ALA A 119 0.50 -4.50 15.43
N ASP A 120 -0.20 -3.52 16.00
CA ASP A 120 -1.46 -2.98 15.46
C ASP A 120 -1.38 -1.59 14.81
N SER A 121 -0.26 -0.86 14.92
CA SER A 121 -0.18 0.53 14.43
C SER A 121 1.15 0.95 13.82
N GLY A 122 2.01 0.01 13.48
CA GLY A 122 3.32 0.30 12.89
C GLY A 122 3.21 0.87 11.46
N ILE A 123 3.33 2.19 11.33
CA ILE A 123 3.43 2.87 10.03
C ILE A 123 4.87 2.92 9.50
N ALA A 124 5.85 2.39 10.23
CA ALA A 124 7.23 2.30 9.82
C ALA A 124 7.50 0.93 9.18
N THR A 125 7.95 0.92 7.94
CA THR A 125 8.29 -0.31 7.19
C THR A 125 9.76 -0.68 7.26
N GLY A 126 10.62 0.29 7.55
CA GLY A 126 12.06 0.09 7.63
C GLY A 126 12.80 1.27 8.23
N VAL A 127 14.05 1.03 8.59
CA VAL A 127 14.99 2.06 9.01
C VAL A 127 16.27 1.89 8.19
N VAL A 128 16.76 2.99 7.63
CA VAL A 128 18.02 2.99 6.89
C VAL A 128 18.94 4.09 7.42
N LYS A 129 20.24 3.86 7.39
CA LYS A 129 21.25 4.85 7.79
C LYS A 129 21.93 5.43 6.56
N ILE A 130 21.76 6.73 6.32
CA ILE A 130 22.35 7.44 5.18
C ILE A 130 23.21 8.59 5.72
N ASN A 131 24.48 8.65 5.35
CA ASN A 131 25.42 9.68 5.79
C ASN A 131 25.46 9.91 7.32
N GLY A 132 25.26 8.85 8.10
CA GLY A 132 25.21 8.93 9.55
C GLY A 132 23.85 9.25 10.15
N GLN A 133 22.89 9.69 9.35
CA GLN A 133 21.52 10.01 9.74
C GLN A 133 20.63 8.75 9.62
N LEU A 134 19.80 8.50 10.64
CA LEU A 134 18.74 7.49 10.58
C LEU A 134 17.51 8.06 9.89
N ILE A 135 17.01 7.34 8.89
CA ILE A 135 15.81 7.67 8.14
C ILE A 135 14.80 6.54 8.34
N ILE A 136 13.62 6.88 8.83
CA ILE A 136 12.52 5.92 9.03
C ILE A 136 11.66 5.93 7.78
N ILE A 137 11.56 4.79 7.10
CA ILE A 137 10.71 4.61 5.91
C ILE A 137 9.27 4.38 6.38
N LEU A 138 8.35 5.22 5.90
CA LEU A 138 6.95 5.18 6.28
C LEU A 138 6.08 4.49 5.23
N ASP A 139 5.05 3.77 5.70
CA ASP A 139 4.00 3.18 4.89
C ASP A 139 2.85 4.18 4.69
N PHE A 140 2.89 4.89 3.59
CA PHE A 140 1.89 5.89 3.25
C PHE A 140 0.55 5.26 2.84
N GLU A 141 0.55 4.07 2.27
CA GLU A 141 -0.68 3.34 1.94
C GLU A 141 -1.44 2.97 3.21
N ARG A 142 -0.73 2.49 4.21
CA ARG A 142 -1.31 2.21 5.52
C ARG A 142 -1.85 3.47 6.19
N ILE A 143 -1.11 4.58 6.16
CA ILE A 143 -1.58 5.87 6.70
C ILE A 143 -2.89 6.29 6.02
N VAL A 144 -2.99 6.18 4.70
CA VAL A 144 -4.22 6.50 3.96
C VAL A 144 -5.35 5.55 4.33
N SER A 145 -5.07 4.26 4.44
CA SER A 145 -6.05 3.25 4.84
C SER A 145 -6.58 3.47 6.26
N ASP A 146 -5.74 3.89 7.19
CA ASP A 146 -6.14 4.19 8.58
C ASP A 146 -7.02 5.45 8.66
N ILE A 147 -6.77 6.45 7.79
CA ILE A 147 -7.53 7.70 7.73
C ILE A 147 -8.87 7.52 7.01
N SER A 148 -8.87 6.75 5.93
CA SER A 148 -10.04 6.46 5.10
C SER A 148 -10.22 4.95 4.96
N PRO A 149 -10.75 4.32 6.01
CA PRO A 149 -10.94 2.87 6.02
C PRO A 149 -11.89 2.35 4.90
N GLU A 150 -12.55 3.25 4.17
CA GLU A 150 -13.40 2.90 3.01
C GLU A 150 -12.59 2.56 1.75
N THR A 151 -11.28 2.84 1.74
CA THR A 151 -10.38 2.54 0.63
C THR A 151 -9.74 1.16 0.70
N GLY A 152 -9.86 0.47 1.84
CA GLY A 152 -9.39 -0.90 2.04
C GLY A 152 -10.56 -1.90 2.09
N LEU A 153 -10.30 -3.15 1.75
CA LEU A 153 -11.25 -4.26 1.97
C LEU A 153 -11.53 -4.38 3.48
N LYS A 154 -12.73 -4.00 3.91
CA LYS A 154 -13.16 -4.17 5.30
C LYS A 154 -13.87 -5.50 5.48
N VAL A 155 -13.62 -6.16 6.59
CA VAL A 155 -14.43 -7.31 7.04
C VAL A 155 -15.93 -6.94 7.08
N SER A 156 -16.28 -5.68 7.42
CA SER A 156 -17.65 -5.18 7.43
C SER A 156 -18.28 -5.03 6.03
N ASP A 157 -17.49 -4.91 4.97
CA ASP A 157 -18.00 -4.84 3.60
C ASP A 157 -18.27 -6.24 3.05
N ILE A 158 -17.59 -7.26 3.58
CA ILE A 158 -17.84 -8.67 3.30
C ILE A 158 -19.24 -9.10 3.81
N GLU A 159 -19.70 -8.53 4.93
CA GLU A 159 -21.05 -8.80 5.46
C GLU A 159 -22.18 -8.25 4.57
N LYS A 160 -21.89 -7.18 3.78
CA LYS A 160 -22.87 -6.61 2.83
C LYS A 160 -23.00 -7.40 1.52
N LEU A 161 -22.14 -8.39 1.31
CA LEU A 161 -22.14 -9.22 0.10
C LEU A 161 -23.09 -10.42 0.19
N GLU A 162 -23.72 -10.66 1.34
CA GLU A 162 -24.64 -11.77 1.53
C GLU A 162 -25.90 -11.65 0.64
N GLY A 163 -26.30 -12.75 0.05
CA GLY A 163 -27.53 -12.85 -0.76
C GLY A 163 -27.36 -12.70 -2.26
N ARG A 164 -26.13 -12.74 -2.78
CA ARG A 164 -25.89 -12.80 -4.23
C ARG A 164 -26.15 -14.20 -4.78
N THR A 165 -26.63 -14.28 -6.03
CA THR A 165 -26.79 -15.55 -6.75
C THR A 165 -25.46 -16.24 -6.92
N LYS A 166 -25.46 -17.57 -6.71
CA LYS A 166 -24.27 -18.40 -6.93
C LYS A 166 -23.78 -18.29 -8.36
N ASN A 167 -22.47 -18.19 -8.52
CA ASN A 167 -21.78 -18.20 -9.80
C ASN A 167 -20.91 -19.46 -9.88
N GLU A 168 -20.97 -20.17 -11.00
CA GLU A 168 -20.25 -21.42 -11.23
C GLU A 168 -18.80 -21.22 -11.70
N ALA A 169 -18.36 -19.95 -11.88
CA ALA A 169 -17.00 -19.65 -12.30
C ALA A 169 -15.98 -20.24 -11.31
N HIS A 170 -14.97 -20.91 -11.86
CA HIS A 170 -13.85 -21.43 -11.09
C HIS A 170 -12.79 -20.33 -10.94
N ILE A 171 -12.43 -19.98 -9.72
CA ILE A 171 -11.45 -18.93 -9.41
C ILE A 171 -10.22 -19.57 -8.78
N VAL A 172 -9.04 -19.31 -9.36
CA VAL A 172 -7.75 -19.70 -8.79
C VAL A 172 -7.13 -18.48 -8.12
N ILE A 173 -6.77 -18.64 -6.85
CA ILE A 173 -6.19 -17.57 -6.01
C ILE A 173 -4.78 -17.98 -5.62
N ALA A 174 -3.80 -17.10 -5.85
CA ALA A 174 -2.42 -17.27 -5.41
C ALA A 174 -2.05 -16.15 -4.42
N GLU A 175 -1.87 -16.51 -3.14
CA GLU A 175 -1.55 -15.57 -2.07
C GLU A 175 -0.67 -16.27 -1.02
N ASP A 176 0.45 -15.67 -0.66
CA ASP A 176 1.41 -16.23 0.30
C ASP A 176 1.06 -15.91 1.77
N SER A 177 0.18 -14.93 1.99
CA SER A 177 -0.33 -14.58 3.32
C SER A 177 -1.57 -15.41 3.68
N PRO A 178 -1.52 -16.32 4.67
CA PRO A 178 -2.70 -17.09 5.09
C PRO A 178 -3.88 -16.21 5.54
N LEU A 179 -3.60 -15.02 6.08
CA LEU A 179 -4.63 -14.08 6.51
C LEU A 179 -5.33 -13.45 5.31
N LEU A 180 -4.57 -12.98 4.31
CA LEU A 180 -5.13 -12.40 3.08
C LEU A 180 -5.87 -13.47 2.26
N MET A 181 -5.30 -14.67 2.13
CA MET A 181 -5.96 -15.81 1.50
C MET A 181 -7.34 -16.06 2.09
N LYS A 182 -7.44 -16.06 3.43
CA LYS A 182 -8.72 -16.23 4.12
C LYS A 182 -9.69 -15.09 3.86
N LEU A 183 -9.23 -13.84 3.91
CA LEU A 183 -10.08 -12.66 3.65
C LEU A 183 -10.63 -12.66 2.21
N ILE A 184 -9.78 -12.97 1.23
CA ILE A 184 -10.16 -13.04 -0.18
C ILE A 184 -11.17 -14.18 -0.39
N SER A 185 -10.88 -15.39 0.11
CA SER A 185 -11.77 -16.54 -0.04
C SER A 185 -13.13 -16.31 0.63
N ASP A 186 -13.17 -15.81 1.86
CA ASP A 186 -14.40 -15.48 2.57
C ASP A 186 -15.24 -14.41 1.83
N SER A 187 -14.57 -13.43 1.21
CA SER A 187 -15.21 -12.38 0.41
C SER A 187 -15.85 -12.95 -0.86
N LEU A 188 -15.13 -13.82 -1.56
CA LEU A 188 -15.62 -14.46 -2.79
C LEU A 188 -16.78 -15.42 -2.51
N ILE A 189 -16.68 -16.25 -1.47
CA ILE A 189 -17.76 -17.17 -1.05
C ILE A 189 -19.03 -16.38 -0.72
N LYS A 190 -18.93 -15.30 0.05
CA LYS A 190 -20.06 -14.42 0.36
C LYS A 190 -20.62 -13.69 -0.87
N SER A 191 -19.78 -13.47 -1.88
CA SER A 191 -20.20 -12.90 -3.18
C SER A 191 -20.84 -13.93 -4.12
N GLY A 192 -20.95 -15.20 -3.72
CA GLY A 192 -21.57 -16.27 -4.49
C GLY A 192 -20.59 -17.11 -5.33
N TYR A 193 -19.28 -16.93 -5.15
CA TYR A 193 -18.24 -17.75 -5.81
C TYR A 193 -17.71 -18.79 -4.81
N ASP A 194 -18.20 -20.01 -4.88
CA ASP A 194 -17.82 -21.11 -3.98
C ASP A 194 -16.85 -22.13 -4.62
N ASN A 195 -16.61 -22.02 -5.93
CA ASN A 195 -15.66 -22.86 -6.64
C ASN A 195 -14.27 -22.23 -6.69
N LEU A 196 -13.50 -22.36 -5.60
CA LEU A 196 -12.20 -21.72 -5.40
C LEU A 196 -11.09 -22.75 -5.32
N THR A 197 -9.98 -22.50 -6.02
CA THR A 197 -8.69 -23.19 -5.82
C THR A 197 -7.72 -22.22 -5.15
N LEU A 198 -7.26 -22.57 -3.94
CA LEU A 198 -6.37 -21.74 -3.13
C LEU A 198 -4.94 -22.25 -3.25
N CYS A 199 -4.01 -21.40 -3.67
CA CYS A 199 -2.60 -21.72 -3.89
C CYS A 199 -1.74 -20.80 -3.00
N ALA A 200 -0.82 -21.36 -2.23
CA ALA A 200 0.02 -20.62 -1.31
C ALA A 200 1.11 -19.78 -2.03
N ASN A 201 1.30 -19.97 -3.32
CA ASN A 201 2.26 -19.21 -4.14
C ASN A 201 1.94 -19.34 -5.64
N GLY A 202 2.61 -18.50 -6.44
CA GLY A 202 2.39 -18.46 -7.88
C GLY A 202 2.82 -19.74 -8.61
N GLN A 203 3.77 -20.51 -8.08
CA GLN A 203 4.19 -21.78 -8.67
C GLN A 203 3.09 -22.83 -8.54
N GLU A 204 2.50 -22.96 -7.37
CA GLU A 204 1.38 -23.87 -7.12
C GLU A 204 0.16 -23.50 -7.99
N ALA A 205 -0.12 -22.20 -8.14
CA ALA A 205 -1.17 -21.73 -9.04
C ALA A 205 -0.89 -22.10 -10.49
N TRP A 206 0.35 -21.94 -10.95
CA TRP A 206 0.76 -22.30 -12.30
C TRP A 206 0.59 -23.81 -12.57
N GLU A 207 1.03 -24.66 -11.63
CA GLU A 207 0.90 -26.12 -11.73
C GLU A 207 -0.58 -26.55 -11.80
N ASN A 208 -1.44 -25.94 -10.98
CA ASN A 208 -2.89 -26.16 -11.02
C ASN A 208 -3.50 -25.71 -12.36
N LEU A 209 -3.13 -24.53 -12.89
CA LEU A 209 -3.62 -24.04 -14.17
C LEU A 209 -3.19 -24.91 -15.35
N VAL A 210 -1.95 -25.42 -15.33
CA VAL A 210 -1.46 -26.37 -16.35
C VAL A 210 -2.24 -27.67 -16.30
N ALA A 211 -2.50 -28.20 -15.10
CA ALA A 211 -3.30 -29.42 -14.92
C ALA A 211 -4.73 -29.24 -15.41
N LEU A 212 -5.34 -28.08 -15.19
CA LEU A 212 -6.69 -27.76 -15.67
C LEU A 212 -6.77 -27.66 -17.20
N LYS A 213 -5.73 -27.16 -17.87
CA LYS A 213 -5.67 -27.06 -19.33
C LYS A 213 -5.76 -28.42 -20.03
N ASP A 214 -5.24 -29.45 -19.41
CA ASP A 214 -5.22 -30.83 -19.97
C ASP A 214 -6.49 -31.62 -19.61
N SER A 215 -7.43 -31.04 -18.85
CA SER A 215 -8.73 -31.65 -18.55
C SER A 215 -9.77 -31.30 -19.64
N GLU A 216 -10.69 -32.27 -19.93
CA GLU A 216 -11.75 -32.09 -20.94
C GLU A 216 -12.78 -31.01 -20.55
N ASP A 217 -12.76 -30.50 -19.30
CA ASP A 217 -13.62 -29.45 -18.79
C ASP A 217 -13.07 -28.03 -19.06
N ALA A 218 -12.22 -27.81 -20.06
CA ALA A 218 -11.50 -26.58 -20.36
C ALA A 218 -12.37 -25.40 -20.86
N GLN A 219 -13.66 -25.36 -20.58
CA GLN A 219 -14.53 -24.22 -20.78
C GLN A 219 -14.65 -23.45 -19.45
N MET A 220 -13.52 -22.92 -18.98
CA MET A 220 -13.45 -22.25 -17.68
C MET A 220 -13.10 -20.77 -17.86
N ASP A 221 -13.94 -19.91 -17.31
CA ASP A 221 -13.57 -18.51 -17.05
C ASP A 221 -12.64 -18.47 -15.82
N VAL A 222 -11.33 -18.45 -16.04
CA VAL A 222 -10.34 -18.33 -14.97
C VAL A 222 -10.08 -16.87 -14.71
N ALA A 223 -10.46 -16.39 -13.54
CA ALA A 223 -10.02 -15.10 -13.04
C ALA A 223 -8.79 -15.31 -12.14
N CYS A 224 -7.68 -14.64 -12.45
CA CYS A 224 -6.46 -14.60 -11.64
C CYS A 224 -6.38 -13.27 -10.92
N VAL A 225 -6.19 -13.29 -9.60
CA VAL A 225 -5.99 -12.10 -8.76
C VAL A 225 -4.58 -12.17 -8.16
#